data_fcc2866b98930c43510d133b04570627
#
_entry.id   fcc2866b98930c43510d133b04570627
#
_cell.length_a   1.000
_cell.length_b   1.000
_cell.length_c   1.000
_cell.angle_alpha   90.00
_cell.angle_beta   90.00
_cell.angle_gamma   90.00
#
_symmetry.space_group_name_H-M   'P 1'
#
loop_
_entity.id
_entity.type
_entity.pdbx_description
1 polymer ?
#
loop_
_entity_poly.entity_id
_entity_poly.type
_entity_poly.pdbx_seq_one_letter_code
_entity_poly.pdbx_strand_id
1 'polypeptide(L)'
;LLKNNGILPLNKEKIKTVGIVGPNADSRKALVGNYHGTASRYCTIQEGIQDYLGDDVRVLASVGCDLFRDRTEHLAFTQDRLAEAKIVAENSDIVILCVGLDETLEGEEGDTGNSYASGDKETLQLPQVQLDLMEAMAESGKPVVLCLMAGSDIDLSYAEEHFDAV
;
A
#
# COMPACT_ATOMS: atom_id res chain seq x y z
N LEU A 1 -1.19 -14.25 6.40
CA LEU A 1 -1.09 -14.68 5.00
C LEU A 1 -2.43 -15.28 4.60
N LEU A 2 -3.16 -14.59 3.74
CA LEU A 2 -4.51 -14.98 3.30
C LEU A 2 -4.49 -15.76 1.99
N LYS A 3 -3.56 -15.41 1.09
CA LYS A 3 -3.34 -16.07 -0.19
C LYS A 3 -1.85 -16.18 -0.48
N ASN A 4 -1.40 -17.26 -1.13
CA ASN A 4 -0.07 -17.41 -1.67
C ASN A 4 -0.07 -18.45 -2.80
N ASN A 5 0.19 -18.03 -4.01
CA ASN A 5 0.32 -18.90 -5.19
C ASN A 5 1.70 -19.60 -5.26
N GLY A 6 2.44 -19.59 -4.17
CA GLY A 6 3.79 -20.17 -4.10
C GLY A 6 4.91 -19.16 -4.38
N ILE A 7 4.58 -17.85 -4.49
CA ILE A 7 5.60 -16.80 -4.67
C ILE A 7 6.34 -16.50 -3.37
N LEU A 8 5.70 -16.65 -2.23
CA LEU A 8 6.31 -16.46 -0.92
C LEU A 8 6.80 -17.80 -0.33
N PRO A 9 7.95 -17.83 0.37
CA PRO A 9 8.84 -16.69 0.63
C PRO A 9 9.60 -16.26 -0.62
N LEU A 10 9.87 -14.95 -0.74
CA LEU A 10 10.66 -14.42 -1.85
C LEU A 10 12.12 -14.90 -1.74
N ASN A 11 12.69 -15.30 -2.87
CA ASN A 11 14.10 -15.66 -2.94
C ASN A 11 14.92 -14.44 -3.39
N LYS A 12 15.59 -13.77 -2.45
CA LYS A 12 16.39 -12.58 -2.75
C LYS A 12 17.55 -12.81 -3.72
N GLU A 13 18.03 -14.06 -3.87
CA GLU A 13 19.08 -14.38 -4.84
C GLU A 13 18.58 -14.32 -6.29
N LYS A 14 17.27 -14.43 -6.50
CA LYS A 14 16.62 -14.41 -7.80
C LYS A 14 16.02 -13.06 -8.16
N ILE A 15 15.91 -12.15 -7.19
CA ILE A 15 15.30 -10.84 -7.35
C ILE A 15 16.41 -9.80 -7.38
N LYS A 16 16.40 -8.93 -8.38
CA LYS A 16 17.37 -7.82 -8.53
C LYS A 16 16.77 -6.46 -8.16
N THR A 17 15.47 -6.31 -8.37
CA THR A 17 14.75 -5.08 -8.09
C THR A 17 13.39 -5.38 -7.51
N VAL A 18 13.10 -4.79 -6.35
CA VAL A 18 11.79 -4.80 -5.71
C VAL A 18 11.15 -3.43 -5.86
N GLY A 19 9.94 -3.39 -6.40
CA GLY A 19 9.09 -2.20 -6.37
C GLY A 19 8.23 -2.19 -5.11
N ILE A 20 8.26 -1.11 -4.35
CA ILE A 20 7.40 -0.92 -3.19
C ILE A 20 6.47 0.24 -3.51
N VAL A 21 5.18 -0.04 -3.60
CA VAL A 21 4.20 0.91 -4.09
C VAL A 21 3.02 1.00 -3.13
N GLY A 22 2.52 2.18 -2.91
CA GLY A 22 1.28 2.40 -2.16
C GLY A 22 1.41 3.40 -1.01
N PRO A 23 0.28 4.02 -0.61
CA PRO A 23 0.26 5.09 0.37
C PRO A 23 0.68 4.63 1.78
N ASN A 24 0.56 3.34 2.07
CA ASN A 24 0.90 2.76 3.36
C ASN A 24 2.33 2.20 3.43
N ALA A 25 3.08 2.22 2.32
CA ALA A 25 4.43 1.65 2.24
C ALA A 25 5.41 2.27 3.25
N ASP A 26 5.42 3.60 3.34
CA ASP A 26 6.28 4.38 4.24
C ASP A 26 5.45 5.28 5.19
N SER A 27 4.31 4.79 5.64
CA SER A 27 3.43 5.50 6.54
C SER A 27 3.59 5.05 7.98
N ARG A 28 4.08 5.93 8.85
CA ARG A 28 4.10 5.68 10.30
C ARG A 28 2.72 5.71 10.92
N LYS A 29 1.78 6.46 10.35
CA LYS A 29 0.39 6.50 10.79
C LYS A 29 -0.30 5.15 10.59
N ALA A 30 -0.03 4.48 9.49
CA ALA A 30 -0.58 3.15 9.23
C ALA A 30 -0.07 2.05 10.19
N LEU A 31 1.03 2.29 10.93
CA LEU A 31 1.56 1.35 11.93
C LEU A 31 0.85 1.45 13.29
N VAL A 32 0.02 2.43 13.47
CA VAL A 32 -0.61 2.67 14.79
C VAL A 32 -2.12 2.52 14.68
N GLY A 33 -2.96 3.19 14.74
CA GLY A 33 -4.42 3.12 14.72
C GLY A 33 -4.96 4.11 15.73
N ASN A 34 -6.20 4.02 16.07
CA ASN A 34 -6.73 4.77 17.19
C ASN A 34 -6.19 4.22 18.50
N TYR A 35 -6.28 4.98 19.57
CA TYR A 35 -5.91 4.57 20.93
C TYR A 35 -4.48 4.07 21.10
N HIS A 36 -3.54 4.59 20.32
CA HIS A 36 -2.15 4.19 20.40
C HIS A 36 -1.35 5.03 21.41
N GLY A 37 -0.32 4.43 21.95
CA GLY A 37 0.76 5.14 22.65
C GLY A 37 1.86 5.58 21.67
N THR A 38 2.96 6.07 22.24
CA THR A 38 4.17 6.39 21.48
C THR A 38 5.10 5.19 21.48
N ALA A 39 5.42 4.66 20.30
CA ALA A 39 6.40 3.61 20.17
C ALA A 39 7.82 4.16 20.36
N SER A 40 8.71 3.37 20.92
CA SER A 40 10.13 3.72 21.04
C SER A 40 10.84 3.71 19.68
N ARG A 41 10.32 2.94 18.72
CA ARG A 41 10.81 2.86 17.34
C ARG A 41 9.63 2.51 16.41
N TYR A 42 9.62 3.12 15.26
CA TYR A 42 8.77 2.74 14.13
C TYR A 42 9.64 2.11 13.04
N CYS A 43 9.11 1.12 12.34
CA CYS A 43 9.72 0.55 11.16
C CYS A 43 8.60 0.38 10.13
N THR A 44 8.62 1.14 9.07
CA THR A 44 7.66 1.01 7.98
C THR A 44 7.93 -0.23 7.14
N ILE A 45 6.98 -0.63 6.29
CA ILE A 45 7.19 -1.76 5.37
C ILE A 45 8.39 -1.49 4.47
N GLN A 46 8.47 -0.27 3.94
CA GLN A 46 9.57 0.14 3.07
C GLN A 46 10.91 0.11 3.81
N GLU A 47 11.00 0.70 4.99
CA GLU A 47 12.22 0.67 5.82
C GLU A 47 12.67 -0.76 6.12
N GLY A 48 11.74 -1.62 6.58
CA GLY A 48 12.06 -3.00 6.91
C GLY A 48 12.54 -3.84 5.73
N ILE A 49 11.94 -3.65 4.55
CA ILE A 49 12.37 -4.33 3.33
C ILE A 49 13.74 -3.83 2.88
N GLN A 50 13.98 -2.52 2.89
CA GLN A 50 15.29 -1.95 2.56
C GLN A 50 16.39 -2.44 3.49
N ASP A 51 16.14 -2.42 4.79
CA ASP A 51 17.10 -2.90 5.81
C ASP A 51 17.42 -4.41 5.61
N TYR A 52 16.41 -5.22 5.29
CA TYR A 52 16.59 -6.65 5.07
C TYR A 52 17.35 -6.97 3.78
N LEU A 53 17.04 -6.26 2.69
CA LEU A 53 17.66 -6.49 1.38
C LEU A 53 19.08 -5.93 1.29
N GLY A 54 19.39 -4.86 2.02
CA GLY A 54 20.69 -4.20 2.00
C GLY A 54 21.02 -3.66 0.60
N ASP A 55 22.29 -3.77 0.23
CA ASP A 55 22.81 -3.29 -1.06
C ASP A 55 22.71 -4.33 -2.19
N ASP A 56 22.30 -5.56 -1.89
CA ASP A 56 22.27 -6.66 -2.86
C ASP A 56 21.10 -6.56 -3.84
N VAL A 57 20.00 -5.95 -3.42
CA VAL A 57 18.77 -5.81 -4.22
C VAL A 57 18.35 -4.35 -4.26
N ARG A 58 18.12 -3.86 -5.46
CA ARG A 58 17.63 -2.49 -5.66
C ARG A 58 16.17 -2.38 -5.21
N VAL A 59 15.87 -1.35 -4.42
CA VAL A 59 14.50 -0.99 -4.05
C VAL A 59 14.09 0.28 -4.79
N LEU A 60 12.99 0.22 -5.51
CA LEU A 60 12.31 1.37 -6.10
C LEU A 60 11.02 1.60 -5.32
N ALA A 61 10.68 2.84 -5.03
CA ALA A 61 9.48 3.14 -4.26
C ALA A 61 8.67 4.27 -4.90
N SER A 62 7.36 4.19 -4.78
CA SER A 62 6.42 5.25 -5.12
C SER A 62 5.20 5.18 -4.22
N VAL A 63 4.67 6.34 -3.83
CA VAL A 63 3.39 6.41 -3.10
C VAL A 63 2.23 5.89 -3.95
N GLY A 64 2.29 6.02 -5.26
CA GLY A 64 1.32 5.50 -6.22
C GLY A 64 -0.02 6.21 -6.24
N CYS A 65 -0.58 6.53 -5.09
CA CYS A 65 -1.79 7.33 -4.94
C CYS A 65 -1.83 8.02 -3.58
N ASP A 66 -2.75 8.93 -3.39
CA ASP A 66 -3.08 9.44 -2.06
C ASP A 66 -3.88 8.40 -1.26
N LEU A 67 -3.91 8.55 0.05
CA LEU A 67 -4.58 7.59 0.92
C LEU A 67 -6.09 7.50 0.68
N PHE A 68 -6.76 8.65 0.45
CA PHE A 68 -8.22 8.73 0.36
C PHE A 68 -8.75 9.30 -0.94
N ARG A 69 -8.25 10.44 -1.39
CA ARG A 69 -8.70 11.15 -2.59
C ARG A 69 -7.50 11.70 -3.34
N ASP A 70 -7.57 11.66 -4.66
CA ASP A 70 -6.54 12.31 -5.49
C ASP A 70 -6.43 13.80 -5.15
N ARG A 71 -5.22 14.25 -4.94
CA ARG A 71 -4.90 15.63 -4.58
C ARG A 71 -3.96 16.20 -5.62
N THR A 72 -4.53 17.01 -6.51
CA THR A 72 -3.73 17.77 -7.47
C THR A 72 -3.30 19.07 -6.81
N GLU A 73 -2.00 19.22 -6.58
CA GLU A 73 -1.43 20.40 -5.95
C GLU A 73 -0.39 21.07 -6.87
N HIS A 74 -0.36 22.41 -6.87
CA HIS A 74 0.59 23.20 -7.62
C HIS A 74 0.61 22.89 -9.13
N LEU A 75 1.72 22.35 -9.63
CA LEU A 75 1.93 22.01 -11.03
C LEU A 75 1.73 20.53 -11.35
N ALA A 76 1.24 19.75 -10.40
CA ALA A 76 0.93 18.34 -10.60
C ALA A 76 -0.30 18.15 -11.50
N PHE A 77 -0.35 17.04 -12.20
CA PHE A 77 -1.52 16.59 -12.93
C PHE A 77 -2.27 15.52 -12.15
N THR A 78 -3.55 15.36 -12.43
CA THR A 78 -4.34 14.24 -11.92
C THR A 78 -3.66 12.91 -12.25
N GLN A 79 -3.56 12.03 -11.27
CA GLN A 79 -2.94 10.69 -11.40
C GLN A 79 -1.43 10.67 -11.72
N ASP A 80 -0.70 11.75 -11.50
CA ASP A 80 0.77 11.75 -11.65
C ASP A 80 1.43 10.64 -10.83
N ARG A 81 0.96 10.42 -9.61
CA ARG A 81 1.47 9.35 -8.72
C ARG A 81 1.22 7.96 -9.28
N LEU A 82 0.09 7.74 -9.94
CA LEU A 82 -0.22 6.47 -10.59
C LEU A 82 0.73 6.20 -11.77
N ALA A 83 1.06 7.23 -12.56
CA ALA A 83 2.04 7.11 -13.63
C ALA A 83 3.43 6.73 -13.09
N GLU A 84 3.85 7.33 -11.97
CA GLU A 84 5.09 6.98 -11.29
C GLU A 84 5.09 5.54 -10.79
N ALA A 85 3.98 5.07 -10.19
CA ALA A 85 3.83 3.69 -9.75
C ALA A 85 3.98 2.69 -10.89
N LYS A 86 3.40 2.98 -12.06
CA LYS A 86 3.55 2.17 -13.27
C LYS A 86 5.02 2.06 -13.69
N ILE A 87 5.77 3.17 -13.66
CA ILE A 87 7.21 3.17 -13.97
C ILE A 87 7.99 2.32 -12.97
N VAL A 88 7.66 2.41 -11.67
CA VAL A 88 8.27 1.55 -10.64
C VAL A 88 7.99 0.08 -10.92
N ALA A 89 6.75 -0.28 -11.20
CA ALA A 89 6.38 -1.66 -11.52
C ALA A 89 7.12 -2.18 -12.77
N GLU A 90 7.14 -1.43 -13.86
CA GLU A 90 7.83 -1.80 -15.11
C GLU A 90 9.33 -2.12 -14.89
N ASN A 91 9.98 -1.40 -13.98
CA ASN A 91 11.40 -1.54 -13.69
C ASN A 91 11.71 -2.48 -12.50
N SER A 92 10.73 -3.23 -12.03
CA SER A 92 10.86 -4.18 -10.93
C SER A 92 10.65 -5.62 -11.37
N ASP A 93 11.22 -6.57 -10.64
CA ASP A 93 10.99 -8.00 -10.82
C ASP A 93 9.71 -8.44 -10.10
N ILE A 94 9.36 -7.74 -9.02
CA ILE A 94 8.19 -7.96 -8.19
C ILE A 94 7.73 -6.65 -7.57
N VAL A 95 6.43 -6.53 -7.34
CA VAL A 95 5.82 -5.39 -6.66
C VAL A 95 5.28 -5.81 -5.29
N ILE A 96 5.66 -5.07 -4.26
CA ILE A 96 5.03 -5.10 -2.94
C ILE A 96 4.07 -3.91 -2.89
N LEU A 97 2.79 -4.20 -2.96
CA LEU A 97 1.74 -3.19 -2.97
C LEU A 97 1.20 -3.00 -1.55
N CYS A 98 1.36 -1.80 -1.01
CA CYS A 98 0.99 -1.46 0.36
C CYS A 98 -0.19 -0.48 0.36
N VAL A 99 -1.37 -1.01 0.58
CA VAL A 99 -2.62 -0.25 0.64
C VAL A 99 -3.34 -0.48 1.96
N GLY A 100 -4.34 0.33 2.24
CA GLY A 100 -5.13 0.19 3.45
C GLY A 100 -5.62 1.53 3.98
N LEU A 101 -5.82 1.56 5.27
CA LEU A 101 -6.40 2.68 5.99
C LEU A 101 -5.42 3.15 7.08
N ASP A 102 -5.73 4.26 7.70
CA ASP A 102 -5.11 4.73 8.92
C ASP A 102 -6.16 5.37 9.84
N GLU A 103 -5.76 5.93 10.98
CA GLU A 103 -6.66 6.57 11.94
C GLU A 103 -7.54 7.68 11.37
N THR A 104 -7.15 8.29 10.25
CA THR A 104 -7.95 9.34 9.58
C THR A 104 -9.09 8.78 8.76
N LEU A 105 -9.11 7.48 8.51
CA LEU A 105 -10.14 6.76 7.78
C LEU A 105 -10.88 5.74 8.65
N GLU A 106 -10.23 5.20 9.67
CA GLU A 106 -10.78 4.26 10.64
C GLU A 106 -10.89 4.92 12.02
N GLY A 107 -11.56 6.07 12.09
CA GLY A 107 -11.78 6.79 13.33
C GLY A 107 -12.89 6.18 14.19
N GLU A 108 -13.10 6.74 15.37
CA GLU A 108 -14.21 6.41 16.24
C GLU A 108 -15.46 7.17 15.84
N GLU A 109 -16.63 6.63 16.20
CA GLU A 109 -17.89 7.34 16.05
C GLU A 109 -17.82 8.69 16.77
N GLY A 110 -18.17 9.76 16.06
CA GLY A 110 -18.10 11.13 16.56
C GLY A 110 -16.78 11.84 16.29
N ASP A 111 -15.79 11.18 15.69
CA ASP A 111 -14.56 11.85 15.23
C ASP A 111 -14.89 12.83 14.11
N THR A 112 -14.77 14.11 14.41
CA THR A 112 -15.05 15.17 13.43
C THR A 112 -13.91 15.45 12.46
N GLY A 113 -12.75 14.91 12.73
CA GLY A 113 -11.52 15.11 11.95
C GLY A 113 -11.27 14.07 10.88
N ASN A 114 -12.05 13.00 10.81
CA ASN A 114 -11.83 11.95 9.84
C ASN A 114 -12.57 12.20 8.52
N SER A 115 -12.17 11.44 7.49
CA SER A 115 -12.69 11.61 6.13
C SER A 115 -14.12 11.10 5.93
N TYR A 116 -14.64 10.29 6.83
CA TYR A 116 -16.00 9.75 6.81
C TYR A 116 -16.96 10.50 7.75
N ALA A 117 -16.56 11.66 8.23
CA ALA A 117 -17.42 12.65 8.91
C ALA A 117 -18.16 12.17 10.17
N SER A 118 -17.81 11.14 10.83
CA SER A 118 -18.31 10.68 12.14
C SER A 118 -17.63 9.38 12.59
N GLY A 119 -16.56 8.99 11.94
CA GLY A 119 -15.74 7.88 12.36
C GLY A 119 -15.86 6.66 11.47
N ASP A 120 -17.00 6.02 11.45
CA ASP A 120 -17.19 4.75 10.76
C ASP A 120 -17.13 4.88 9.23
N LYS A 121 -16.47 3.96 8.58
CA LYS A 121 -16.49 3.88 7.13
C LYS A 121 -17.84 3.34 6.62
N GLU A 122 -18.25 3.82 5.47
CA GLU A 122 -19.57 3.51 4.90
C GLU A 122 -19.60 2.18 4.11
N THR A 123 -18.44 1.67 3.69
CA THR A 123 -18.32 0.47 2.86
C THR A 123 -17.13 -0.39 3.27
N LEU A 124 -17.09 -1.65 2.80
CA LEU A 124 -15.93 -2.52 2.94
C LEU A 124 -14.84 -2.25 1.89
N GLN A 125 -15.09 -1.36 0.94
CA GLN A 125 -14.14 -1.04 -0.12
C GLN A 125 -13.02 -0.11 0.39
N LEU A 126 -11.84 -0.29 -0.17
CA LEU A 126 -10.78 0.70 -0.08
C LEU A 126 -11.20 1.99 -0.82
N PRO A 127 -10.61 3.15 -0.51
CA PRO A 127 -10.80 4.36 -1.30
C PRO A 127 -10.52 4.15 -2.78
N GLN A 128 -11.30 4.81 -3.64
CA GLN A 128 -11.24 4.60 -5.10
C GLN A 128 -9.83 4.76 -5.68
N VAL A 129 -9.06 5.74 -5.22
CA VAL A 129 -7.67 5.96 -5.67
C VAL A 129 -6.76 4.76 -5.37
N GLN A 130 -7.04 4.01 -4.31
CA GLN A 130 -6.30 2.79 -3.99
C GLN A 130 -6.78 1.61 -4.85
N LEU A 131 -8.08 1.54 -5.17
CA LEU A 131 -8.60 0.55 -6.12
C LEU A 131 -8.02 0.75 -7.52
N ASP A 132 -7.93 2.01 -7.98
CA ASP A 132 -7.30 2.36 -9.26
C ASP A 132 -5.82 1.96 -9.28
N LEU A 133 -5.11 2.13 -8.14
CA LEU A 133 -3.73 1.68 -8.00
C LEU A 133 -3.62 0.15 -8.02
N MET A 134 -4.53 -0.56 -7.35
CA MET A 134 -4.57 -2.03 -7.37
C MET A 134 -4.75 -2.54 -8.79
N GLU A 135 -5.68 -1.96 -9.56
CA GLU A 135 -5.91 -2.29 -10.96
C GLU A 135 -4.65 -2.05 -11.81
N ALA A 136 -4.03 -0.88 -11.66
CA ALA A 136 -2.82 -0.54 -12.40
C ALA A 136 -1.65 -1.49 -12.10
N MET A 137 -1.52 -1.97 -10.85
CA MET A 137 -0.49 -2.94 -10.48
C MET A 137 -0.80 -4.33 -11.01
N ALA A 138 -2.06 -4.76 -11.01
CA ALA A 138 -2.47 -6.02 -11.63
C ALA A 138 -2.18 -6.02 -13.15
N GLU A 139 -2.45 -4.91 -13.83
CA GLU A 139 -2.20 -4.74 -15.27
C GLU A 139 -0.70 -4.65 -15.63
N SER A 140 0.17 -4.43 -14.66
CA SER A 140 1.62 -4.29 -14.92
C SER A 140 2.28 -5.55 -15.47
N GLY A 141 1.63 -6.70 -15.33
CA GLY A 141 2.16 -8.02 -15.71
C GLY A 141 3.31 -8.50 -14.82
N LYS A 142 3.53 -7.84 -13.69
CA LYS A 142 4.51 -8.25 -12.69
C LYS A 142 3.86 -9.05 -11.57
N PRO A 143 4.57 -9.97 -10.93
CA PRO A 143 4.09 -10.58 -9.69
C PRO A 143 3.82 -9.50 -8.63
N VAL A 144 2.66 -9.59 -7.97
CA VAL A 144 2.24 -8.63 -6.94
C VAL A 144 1.97 -9.34 -5.63
N VAL A 145 2.59 -8.84 -4.58
CA VAL A 145 2.29 -9.19 -3.18
C VAL A 145 1.59 -8.01 -2.54
N LEU A 146 0.34 -8.21 -2.12
CA LEU A 146 -0.42 -7.20 -1.40
C LEU A 146 -0.11 -7.24 0.10
N CYS A 147 0.26 -6.10 0.65
CA CYS A 147 0.33 -5.83 2.09
C CYS A 147 -0.83 -4.91 2.46
N LEU A 148 -1.92 -5.48 2.97
CA LEU A 148 -3.06 -4.71 3.47
C LEU A 148 -2.82 -4.26 4.91
N MET A 149 -2.99 -2.98 5.17
CA MET A 149 -2.90 -2.36 6.49
C MET A 149 -4.25 -1.74 6.85
N ALA A 150 -5.05 -2.46 7.62
CA ALA A 150 -6.37 -2.01 8.06
C ALA A 150 -6.71 -2.65 9.40
N GLY A 151 -7.44 -1.93 10.25
CA GLY A 151 -7.96 -2.40 11.52
C GLY A 151 -9.39 -2.93 11.43
N SER A 152 -10.07 -2.71 10.32
CA SER A 152 -11.44 -3.14 10.07
C SER A 152 -11.55 -4.03 8.83
N ASP A 153 -12.69 -4.66 8.63
CA ASP A 153 -12.95 -5.53 7.48
C ASP A 153 -12.83 -4.79 6.14
N ILE A 154 -12.12 -5.39 5.21
CA ILE A 154 -11.95 -4.90 3.83
C ILE A 154 -12.33 -5.98 2.85
N ASP A 155 -13.04 -5.62 1.79
CA ASP A 155 -13.30 -6.51 0.65
C ASP A 155 -12.01 -6.74 -0.15
N LEU A 156 -11.54 -7.98 -0.15
CA LEU A 156 -10.33 -8.42 -0.84
C LEU A 156 -10.62 -9.24 -2.10
N SER A 157 -11.86 -9.28 -2.58
CA SER A 157 -12.25 -10.10 -3.73
C SER A 157 -11.38 -9.83 -4.96
N TYR A 158 -11.09 -8.57 -5.25
CA TYR A 158 -10.20 -8.19 -6.35
C TYR A 158 -8.77 -8.72 -6.15
N ALA A 159 -8.23 -8.57 -4.95
CA ALA A 159 -6.88 -9.03 -4.63
C ALA A 159 -6.77 -10.56 -4.67
N GLU A 160 -7.81 -11.27 -4.23
CA GLU A 160 -7.87 -12.72 -4.30
C GLU A 160 -7.81 -13.22 -5.75
N GLU A 161 -8.44 -12.53 -6.68
CA GLU A 161 -8.47 -12.90 -8.09
C GLU A 161 -7.16 -12.55 -8.81
N HIS A 162 -6.58 -11.37 -8.55
CA HIS A 162 -5.55 -10.77 -9.40
C HIS A 162 -4.12 -10.79 -8.84
N PHE A 163 -3.90 -10.97 -7.53
CA PHE A 163 -2.56 -10.91 -6.95
C PHE A 163 -2.02 -12.30 -6.56
N ASP A 164 -0.70 -12.41 -6.52
CA ASP A 164 0.00 -13.67 -6.26
C ASP A 164 0.01 -14.04 -4.78
N ALA A 165 0.03 -13.05 -3.89
CA ALA A 165 -0.07 -13.24 -2.45
C ALA A 165 -0.77 -12.04 -1.78
N VAL A 166 -1.44 -12.31 -0.65
CA VAL A 166 -2.14 -11.36 0.20
C VAL A 166 -1.86 -11.69 1.66
#